data_a0529cfc0fcac9acc037ca06956cb6d1
#
_entry.id   a0529cfc0fcac9acc037ca06956cb6d1
#
_cell.length_a   1.000
_cell.length_b   1.000
_cell.length_c   1.000
_cell.angle_alpha   90.00
_cell.angle_beta   90.00
_cell.angle_gamma   90.00
#
_symmetry.space_group_name_H-M   'P 1'
#
loop_
_entity.id
_entity.type
_entity.pdbx_description
1 polymer ?
#
loop_
_entity_poly.entity_id
_entity_poly.type
_entity_poly.pdbx_seq_one_letter_code
_entity_poly.pdbx_strand_id
1 'polypeptide(L)'
;MHISRLLFRTTLFLVPSTILVTAGPGGYLELANLTPYDWKLKYTHSYHMDWQFPSTIPARTTQEQYFEWWYDHGPNGDCGAEATYELVGSPAPASFTVQARQRKGRRIEIQYGDQLSSLGNPVGSLITLGYTHDGTVLFVLAGNETGSYVSSNPPVAWMQATLPTIGSKSLREIAMPAGHDAGMSQVTRAYGGIAHNTQTQSVHVYQQLIYGARWLDIRPVIRKGRWYTNHLTGSIGAFGRTIADIIKDINRFTKENPGELIVLDLTHEMDRKNWKPRLTPAQWKMLYDLLYYGLDDFWTIDQMDLPDDLSSVPIETFVQAGSKSAVLVRVPDHAPAFKTTFQNKDMTGDEKPGPNENSNTATDEPLDINSPSTFPGNSTLDGSGDDDDDDDDTPESIPDTINSNSTSTTLPSLPSPKTSKTFTPAFIPAHRLPTVGSYSNTDQPTYLENDQLTKLSLYRPSPQSPIHQSTWTITQHLAHIPDFANPSTSIIGDAVAAHRKLFSAIWKGLSSKTYPNLIEVDDIHDNQIAALLKTRSVEDTPRQQAERNGTAYAKFERTDA
;
A
#
# COMPACT_ATOMS: atom_id res chain seq x y z
N MET A 1 38.78 9.44 -81.95
CA MET A 1 37.40 9.19 -81.62
C MET A 1 37.38 8.07 -80.60
N HIS A 2 37.38 8.41 -79.34
CA HIS A 2 37.44 7.45 -78.23
C HIS A 2 36.12 7.57 -77.46
N ILE A 3 35.36 6.47 -77.41
CA ILE A 3 34.10 6.36 -76.69
C ILE A 3 34.42 5.65 -75.42
N SER A 4 34.42 6.40 -74.29
CA SER A 4 34.51 5.84 -72.92
C SER A 4 33.17 5.27 -72.51
N ARG A 5 33.10 3.97 -72.21
CA ARG A 5 31.96 3.31 -71.58
C ARG A 5 31.99 3.52 -70.09
N LEU A 6 30.98 4.22 -69.56
CA LEU A 6 30.74 4.39 -68.14
C LEU A 6 29.97 3.15 -67.66
N LEU A 7 30.59 2.34 -66.80
CA LEU A 7 29.95 1.20 -66.08
C LEU A 7 29.30 1.73 -64.82
N PHE A 8 27.97 1.76 -64.77
CA PHE A 8 27.21 1.96 -63.54
C PHE A 8 27.24 0.63 -62.74
N ARG A 9 27.94 0.62 -61.59
CA ARG A 9 27.81 -0.44 -60.59
C ARG A 9 26.62 -0.11 -59.70
N THR A 10 25.51 -0.85 -59.87
CA THR A 10 24.37 -0.82 -58.93
C THR A 10 24.73 -1.62 -57.71
N THR A 11 25.04 -0.93 -56.60
CA THR A 11 25.24 -1.57 -55.28
C THR A 11 23.85 -1.81 -54.70
N LEU A 12 23.44 -3.08 -54.66
CA LEU A 12 22.21 -3.51 -54.00
C LEU A 12 22.46 -3.47 -52.48
N PHE A 13 21.91 -2.48 -51.80
CA PHE A 13 21.88 -2.48 -50.34
C PHE A 13 20.81 -3.48 -49.85
N LEU A 14 21.24 -4.66 -49.39
CA LEU A 14 20.40 -5.51 -48.54
C LEU A 14 20.23 -4.78 -47.22
N VAL A 15 19.04 -4.19 -47.02
CA VAL A 15 18.59 -3.75 -45.66
C VAL A 15 18.23 -5.04 -44.90
N PRO A 16 18.91 -5.38 -43.82
CA PRO A 16 18.47 -6.49 -42.99
C PRO A 16 17.10 -6.13 -42.47
N SER A 17 16.08 -6.89 -42.86
CA SER A 17 14.77 -6.84 -42.21
C SER A 17 14.98 -7.33 -40.77
N THR A 18 15.14 -6.41 -39.84
CA THR A 18 15.00 -6.73 -38.43
C THR A 18 13.54 -7.15 -38.22
N ILE A 19 13.33 -8.44 -38.10
CA ILE A 19 12.06 -8.97 -37.60
C ILE A 19 11.99 -8.43 -36.16
N LEU A 20 11.16 -7.42 -35.93
CA LEU A 20 10.72 -7.03 -34.61
C LEU A 20 9.94 -8.24 -34.08
N VAL A 21 10.62 -9.10 -33.32
CA VAL A 21 9.96 -10.05 -32.46
C VAL A 21 9.31 -9.20 -31.38
N THR A 22 8.04 -8.89 -31.52
CA THR A 22 7.25 -8.35 -30.42
C THR A 22 7.21 -9.45 -29.37
N ALA A 23 7.82 -9.20 -28.22
CA ALA A 23 7.67 -10.06 -27.05
C ALA A 23 6.16 -10.22 -26.78
N GLY A 24 5.71 -11.43 -26.55
CA GLY A 24 4.33 -11.71 -26.18
C GLY A 24 4.01 -11.12 -24.80
N PRO A 25 2.75 -11.21 -24.37
CA PRO A 25 2.35 -10.75 -23.03
C PRO A 25 2.93 -11.65 -21.95
N GLY A 26 4.13 -11.32 -21.48
CA GLY A 26 4.89 -12.02 -20.46
C GLY A 26 4.94 -11.29 -19.13
N GLY A 27 5.49 -11.96 -18.13
CA GLY A 27 5.71 -11.45 -16.78
C GLY A 27 6.54 -12.41 -15.94
N TYR A 28 6.70 -12.08 -14.69
CA TYR A 28 7.48 -12.87 -13.74
C TYR A 28 6.62 -13.30 -12.56
N LEU A 29 6.91 -14.51 -12.06
CA LEU A 29 6.37 -15.01 -10.81
C LEU A 29 7.54 -15.25 -9.84
N GLU A 30 7.54 -14.54 -8.72
CA GLU A 30 8.43 -14.84 -7.61
C GLU A 30 7.77 -15.88 -6.70
N LEU A 31 8.41 -17.04 -6.55
CA LEU A 31 8.01 -18.12 -5.67
C LEU A 31 8.87 -18.08 -4.39
N ALA A 32 8.30 -17.57 -3.30
CA ALA A 32 8.99 -17.46 -2.02
C ALA A 32 8.66 -18.68 -1.13
N ASN A 33 9.54 -19.68 -1.17
CA ASN A 33 9.47 -20.84 -0.27
C ASN A 33 10.08 -20.49 1.09
N LEU A 34 9.27 -20.01 2.01
CA LEU A 34 9.69 -19.72 3.38
C LEU A 34 9.22 -20.80 4.37
N THR A 35 8.91 -21.99 3.85
CA THR A 35 8.64 -23.18 4.66
C THR A 35 9.95 -23.92 5.00
N PRO A 36 9.97 -24.82 5.99
CA PRO A 36 11.11 -25.69 6.24
C PRO A 36 11.22 -26.88 5.26
N TYR A 37 10.35 -26.95 4.26
CA TYR A 37 10.20 -28.06 3.34
C TYR A 37 10.61 -27.66 1.93
N ASP A 38 11.34 -28.54 1.21
CA ASP A 38 11.57 -28.38 -0.22
C ASP A 38 10.24 -28.51 -0.97
N TRP A 39 10.01 -27.65 -1.96
CA TRP A 39 8.90 -27.80 -2.89
C TRP A 39 9.38 -28.58 -4.12
N LYS A 40 8.82 -29.76 -4.36
CA LYS A 40 9.18 -30.61 -5.47
C LYS A 40 8.11 -30.61 -6.55
N LEU A 41 8.51 -30.30 -7.78
CA LEU A 41 7.61 -30.33 -8.95
C LEU A 41 7.14 -31.77 -9.22
N LYS A 42 5.82 -31.96 -9.21
CA LYS A 42 5.16 -33.25 -9.45
C LYS A 42 4.53 -33.34 -10.84
N TYR A 43 4.08 -32.21 -11.34
CA TYR A 43 3.37 -32.15 -12.61
C TYR A 43 3.59 -30.77 -13.24
N THR A 44 3.72 -30.73 -14.56
CA THR A 44 3.70 -29.49 -15.33
C THR A 44 3.07 -29.75 -16.70
N HIS A 45 2.29 -28.77 -17.16
CA HIS A 45 1.67 -28.77 -18.48
C HIS A 45 1.53 -27.34 -18.96
N SER A 46 1.66 -27.10 -20.27
CA SER A 46 1.39 -25.82 -20.87
C SER A 46 0.71 -25.96 -22.22
N TYR A 47 -0.18 -25.03 -22.52
CA TYR A 47 -0.86 -24.88 -23.79
C TYR A 47 -0.69 -23.44 -24.27
N HIS A 48 0.09 -23.28 -25.35
CA HIS A 48 0.43 -21.99 -25.95
C HIS A 48 1.07 -20.97 -24.98
N MET A 49 2.04 -21.46 -24.18
CA MET A 49 2.77 -20.62 -23.23
C MET A 49 4.23 -21.05 -23.12
N ASP A 50 5.11 -20.08 -22.87
CA ASP A 50 6.41 -20.34 -22.28
C ASP A 50 6.22 -20.55 -20.79
N TRP A 51 6.49 -21.80 -20.34
CA TRP A 51 6.15 -22.26 -19.02
C TRP A 51 7.14 -23.32 -18.54
N GLN A 52 8.22 -22.86 -17.89
CA GLN A 52 9.26 -23.76 -17.41
C GLN A 52 9.52 -23.51 -15.95
N PHE A 53 9.31 -24.49 -15.12
CA PHE A 53 9.45 -24.39 -13.68
C PHE A 53 10.56 -25.30 -13.17
N PRO A 54 11.35 -24.90 -12.13
CA PRO A 54 12.40 -25.71 -11.55
C PRO A 54 11.82 -26.99 -10.93
N SER A 55 12.56 -28.10 -11.04
CA SER A 55 12.15 -29.38 -10.46
C SER A 55 12.06 -29.34 -8.93
N THR A 56 12.78 -28.42 -8.29
CA THR A 56 12.80 -28.24 -6.84
C THR A 56 13.04 -26.77 -6.50
N ILE A 57 12.28 -26.24 -5.55
CA ILE A 57 12.52 -24.95 -4.90
C ILE A 57 12.91 -25.26 -3.45
N PRO A 58 14.21 -25.12 -3.08
CA PRO A 58 14.68 -25.50 -1.75
C PRO A 58 13.98 -24.72 -0.63
N ALA A 59 13.90 -25.33 0.54
CA ALA A 59 13.43 -24.70 1.76
C ALA A 59 14.17 -23.38 2.04
N ARG A 60 13.44 -22.35 2.47
CA ARG A 60 14.00 -21.03 2.83
C ARG A 60 14.70 -20.30 1.67
N THR A 61 14.23 -20.54 0.43
CA THR A 61 14.73 -19.85 -0.77
C THR A 61 13.61 -19.21 -1.57
N THR A 62 13.99 -18.34 -2.51
CA THR A 62 13.08 -17.76 -3.49
C THR A 62 13.53 -18.12 -4.90
N GLN A 63 12.58 -18.16 -5.82
CA GLN A 63 12.81 -18.47 -7.23
C GLN A 63 11.97 -17.57 -8.11
N GLU A 64 12.60 -16.71 -8.90
CA GLU A 64 11.91 -15.96 -9.95
C GLU A 64 11.75 -16.84 -11.19
N GLN A 65 10.54 -16.85 -11.76
CA GLN A 65 10.19 -17.62 -12.93
C GLN A 65 9.51 -16.73 -13.97
N TYR A 66 10.08 -16.68 -15.19
CA TYR A 66 9.44 -16.02 -16.34
C TYR A 66 8.34 -16.91 -16.92
N PHE A 67 7.26 -16.29 -17.37
CA PHE A 67 6.19 -16.93 -18.13
C PHE A 67 5.68 -15.97 -19.22
N GLU A 68 5.16 -16.53 -20.35
CA GLU A 68 4.64 -15.74 -21.47
C GLU A 68 3.52 -16.47 -22.20
N TRP A 69 2.44 -15.76 -22.56
CA TRP A 69 1.41 -16.27 -23.46
C TRP A 69 1.84 -16.05 -24.91
N TRP A 70 1.88 -17.08 -25.71
CA TRP A 70 2.36 -16.99 -27.11
C TRP A 70 1.45 -16.18 -28.02
N TYR A 71 0.13 -16.15 -27.71
CA TYR A 71 -0.85 -15.49 -28.57
C TYR A 71 -1.69 -14.51 -27.78
N ASP A 72 -2.00 -13.38 -28.43
CA ASP A 72 -2.95 -12.42 -27.91
C ASP A 72 -4.34 -12.69 -28.52
N HIS A 73 -5.09 -13.61 -27.93
CA HIS A 73 -6.47 -13.88 -28.28
C HIS A 73 -7.46 -13.03 -27.47
N GLY A 74 -6.98 -11.94 -26.84
CA GLY A 74 -7.77 -11.11 -25.95
C GLY A 74 -8.31 -11.89 -24.73
N PRO A 75 -9.34 -11.38 -24.06
CA PRO A 75 -9.84 -11.98 -22.80
C PRO A 75 -10.50 -13.36 -22.98
N ASN A 76 -10.82 -13.76 -24.20
CA ASN A 76 -11.46 -15.06 -24.51
C ASN A 76 -10.47 -16.13 -24.98
N GLY A 77 -9.18 -15.83 -25.03
CA GLY A 77 -8.15 -16.84 -25.34
C GLY A 77 -8.16 -18.00 -24.35
N ASP A 78 -7.72 -19.16 -24.80
CA ASP A 78 -7.70 -20.41 -24.06
C ASP A 78 -6.30 -20.87 -23.65
N CYS A 79 -5.28 -20.03 -23.87
CA CYS A 79 -3.92 -20.32 -23.43
C CYS A 79 -3.90 -20.49 -21.90
N GLY A 80 -3.16 -21.49 -21.44
CA GLY A 80 -3.08 -21.79 -20.01
C GLY A 80 -1.96 -22.78 -19.70
N ALA A 81 -1.55 -22.79 -18.45
CA ALA A 81 -0.50 -23.69 -17.98
C ALA A 81 -0.66 -24.01 -16.49
N GLU A 82 0.00 -25.07 -16.05
CA GLU A 82 -0.03 -25.57 -14.68
C GLU A 82 1.33 -26.11 -14.25
N ALA A 83 1.68 -25.86 -12.97
CA ALA A 83 2.85 -26.47 -12.32
C ALA A 83 2.49 -26.80 -10.87
N THR A 84 2.48 -28.10 -10.54
CA THR A 84 2.09 -28.57 -9.20
C THR A 84 3.33 -28.93 -8.38
N TYR A 85 3.43 -28.33 -7.21
CA TYR A 85 4.46 -28.59 -6.22
C TYR A 85 3.91 -29.31 -4.99
N GLU A 86 4.69 -30.26 -4.47
CA GLU A 86 4.47 -30.94 -3.19
C GLU A 86 5.49 -30.43 -2.16
N LEU A 87 5.06 -30.20 -0.93
CA LEU A 87 5.91 -29.88 0.21
C LEU A 87 6.47 -31.20 0.80
N VAL A 88 7.72 -31.49 0.50
CA VAL A 88 8.33 -32.82 0.85
C VAL A 88 8.62 -32.89 2.34
N GLY A 89 8.02 -33.87 3.02
CA GLY A 89 8.23 -34.10 4.45
C GLY A 89 7.39 -33.23 5.38
N SER A 90 6.39 -32.53 4.86
CA SER A 90 5.42 -31.81 5.70
C SER A 90 4.63 -32.79 6.59
N PRO A 91 4.14 -32.35 7.78
CA PRO A 91 3.43 -33.22 8.73
C PRO A 91 2.16 -33.87 8.17
N ALA A 92 1.50 -33.19 7.26
CA ALA A 92 0.40 -33.71 6.46
C ALA A 92 0.72 -33.47 4.98
N PRO A 93 0.21 -34.32 4.06
CA PRO A 93 0.37 -34.08 2.64
C PRO A 93 -0.08 -32.67 2.27
N ALA A 94 0.79 -31.90 1.65
CA ALA A 94 0.52 -30.52 1.26
C ALA A 94 1.06 -30.25 -0.14
N SER A 95 0.22 -29.67 -0.99
CA SER A 95 0.60 -29.31 -2.35
C SER A 95 -0.09 -28.02 -2.78
N PHE A 96 0.43 -27.42 -3.84
CA PHE A 96 -0.24 -26.32 -4.54
C PHE A 96 0.07 -26.39 -6.03
N THR A 97 -0.85 -25.85 -6.83
CA THR A 97 -0.69 -25.74 -8.28
C THR A 97 -0.65 -24.27 -8.66
N VAL A 98 0.45 -23.85 -9.26
CA VAL A 98 0.54 -22.58 -9.97
C VAL A 98 -0.20 -22.73 -11.28
N GLN A 99 -1.10 -21.84 -11.59
CA GLN A 99 -1.92 -21.87 -12.79
C GLN A 99 -1.81 -20.53 -13.53
N ALA A 100 -1.61 -20.58 -14.84
CA ALA A 100 -1.81 -19.43 -15.72
C ALA A 100 -3.11 -19.59 -16.47
N ARG A 101 -3.93 -18.54 -16.51
CA ARG A 101 -5.23 -18.52 -17.18
C ARG A 101 -5.38 -17.25 -18.00
N GLN A 102 -5.88 -17.37 -19.24
CA GLN A 102 -6.13 -16.23 -20.13
C GLN A 102 -7.62 -15.87 -20.17
N ARG A 103 -8.49 -16.85 -20.20
CA ARG A 103 -9.94 -16.62 -20.29
C ARG A 103 -10.43 -15.76 -19.14
N LYS A 104 -11.23 -14.73 -19.41
CA LYS A 104 -11.68 -13.69 -18.47
C LYS A 104 -10.54 -12.79 -17.95
N GLY A 105 -9.51 -12.58 -18.74
CA GLY A 105 -8.31 -11.82 -18.38
C GLY A 105 -7.15 -12.71 -17.97
N ARG A 106 -5.93 -12.28 -18.34
CA ARG A 106 -4.70 -12.97 -17.96
C ARG A 106 -4.49 -12.85 -16.46
N ARG A 107 -4.16 -13.97 -15.83
CA ARG A 107 -3.87 -14.01 -14.40
C ARG A 107 -3.07 -15.26 -14.03
N ILE A 108 -2.31 -15.13 -12.97
CA ILE A 108 -1.68 -16.23 -12.25
C ILE A 108 -2.52 -16.54 -11.02
N GLU A 109 -2.78 -17.81 -10.79
CA GLU A 109 -3.58 -18.32 -9.67
C GLU A 109 -2.81 -19.43 -8.95
N ILE A 110 -3.02 -19.56 -7.65
CA ILE A 110 -2.50 -20.64 -6.83
C ILE A 110 -3.68 -21.44 -6.28
N GLN A 111 -3.78 -22.68 -6.69
CA GLN A 111 -4.77 -23.63 -6.18
C GLN A 111 -4.15 -24.49 -5.08
N TYR A 112 -4.69 -24.46 -3.87
CA TYR A 112 -4.27 -25.34 -2.79
C TYR A 112 -4.77 -26.77 -3.03
N GLY A 113 -3.87 -27.74 -2.82
CA GLY A 113 -4.15 -29.18 -2.92
C GLY A 113 -3.86 -29.90 -1.60
N ASP A 114 -4.24 -31.16 -1.55
CA ASP A 114 -4.11 -32.03 -0.39
C ASP A 114 -4.68 -31.39 0.89
N GLN A 115 -3.88 -31.29 1.96
CA GLN A 115 -4.26 -30.69 3.24
C GLN A 115 -3.67 -29.29 3.43
N LEU A 116 -3.12 -28.68 2.36
CA LEU A 116 -2.56 -27.33 2.47
C LEU A 116 -3.65 -26.32 2.84
N SER A 117 -3.41 -25.60 3.91
CA SER A 117 -4.18 -24.42 4.31
C SER A 117 -3.23 -23.37 4.87
N SER A 118 -3.63 -22.11 4.84
CA SER A 118 -2.87 -21.01 5.46
C SER A 118 -3.82 -20.00 6.10
N LEU A 119 -3.30 -19.07 6.88
CA LEU A 119 -4.11 -18.06 7.54
C LEU A 119 -5.02 -17.33 6.54
N GLY A 120 -6.34 -17.48 6.71
CA GLY A 120 -7.35 -16.92 5.80
C GLY A 120 -7.61 -17.74 4.52
N ASN A 121 -6.84 -18.79 4.26
CA ASN A 121 -6.99 -19.64 3.08
C ASN A 121 -7.15 -21.11 3.50
N PRO A 122 -8.38 -21.65 3.60
CA PRO A 122 -8.61 -23.05 3.94
C PRO A 122 -8.15 -24.00 2.83
N VAL A 123 -8.19 -25.30 3.12
CA VAL A 123 -7.94 -26.36 2.12
C VAL A 123 -8.79 -26.13 0.88
N GLY A 124 -8.18 -26.28 -0.30
CA GLY A 124 -8.86 -26.07 -1.59
C GLY A 124 -9.02 -24.61 -2.02
N SER A 125 -8.41 -23.66 -1.32
CA SER A 125 -8.44 -22.25 -1.72
C SER A 125 -7.82 -22.02 -3.08
N LEU A 126 -8.43 -21.11 -3.86
CA LEU A 126 -7.87 -20.52 -5.06
C LEU A 126 -7.46 -19.07 -4.78
N ILE A 127 -6.19 -18.77 -4.87
CA ILE A 127 -5.63 -17.44 -4.64
C ILE A 127 -5.29 -16.83 -6.00
N THR A 128 -5.90 -15.71 -6.36
CA THR A 128 -5.57 -14.98 -7.58
C THR A 128 -4.47 -13.96 -7.28
N LEU A 129 -3.33 -14.07 -7.96
CA LEU A 129 -2.20 -13.15 -7.84
C LEU A 129 -2.27 -12.00 -8.86
N GLY A 130 -3.21 -12.08 -9.82
CA GLY A 130 -3.30 -11.11 -10.90
C GLY A 130 -2.27 -11.36 -12.01
N TYR A 131 -2.02 -10.32 -12.79
CA TYR A 131 -1.03 -10.25 -13.85
C TYR A 131 -0.69 -8.79 -14.16
N THR A 132 0.60 -8.51 -14.25
CA THR A 132 1.11 -7.21 -14.75
C THR A 132 2.09 -7.50 -15.87
N HIS A 133 1.90 -6.86 -17.03
CA HIS A 133 2.79 -7.01 -18.18
C HIS A 133 4.20 -6.57 -17.80
N ASP A 134 5.19 -7.44 -18.06
CA ASP A 134 6.60 -7.27 -17.66
C ASP A 134 6.82 -7.06 -16.15
N GLY A 135 5.76 -7.14 -15.36
CA GLY A 135 5.81 -7.04 -13.91
C GLY A 135 6.02 -8.39 -13.23
N THR A 136 6.12 -8.36 -11.90
CA THR A 136 6.27 -9.54 -11.07
C THR A 136 5.07 -9.68 -10.15
N VAL A 137 4.46 -10.87 -10.14
CA VAL A 137 3.52 -11.29 -9.11
C VAL A 137 4.23 -12.21 -8.10
N LEU A 138 3.84 -12.15 -6.83
CA LEU A 138 4.49 -12.86 -5.75
C LEU A 138 3.58 -13.91 -5.13
N PHE A 139 4.02 -15.16 -5.10
CA PHE A 139 3.47 -16.17 -4.22
C PHE A 139 4.42 -16.44 -3.06
N VAL A 140 3.95 -16.19 -1.85
CA VAL A 140 4.66 -16.52 -0.61
C VAL A 140 3.93 -17.65 0.07
N LEU A 141 4.65 -18.65 0.54
CA LEU A 141 4.17 -19.60 1.53
C LEU A 141 5.25 -19.74 2.61
N ALA A 142 4.93 -19.29 3.81
CA ALA A 142 5.78 -19.38 4.98
C ALA A 142 5.15 -20.25 6.04
N GLY A 143 5.95 -20.92 6.82
CA GLY A 143 5.43 -21.78 7.88
C GLY A 143 6.52 -22.40 8.74
N ASN A 144 6.09 -23.17 9.72
CA ASN A 144 6.95 -23.89 10.64
C ASN A 144 6.81 -25.41 10.49
N GLU A 145 7.58 -26.15 11.27
CA GLU A 145 7.59 -27.62 11.27
C GLU A 145 6.28 -28.25 11.76
N THR A 146 5.39 -27.47 12.40
CA THR A 146 4.08 -27.95 12.84
C THR A 146 3.01 -27.92 11.74
N GLY A 147 3.33 -27.37 10.55
CA GLY A 147 2.39 -27.24 9.44
C GLY A 147 1.44 -26.06 9.56
N SER A 148 1.77 -25.06 10.38
CA SER A 148 1.07 -23.77 10.40
C SER A 148 1.63 -22.86 9.33
N TYR A 149 0.79 -22.42 8.37
CA TYR A 149 1.22 -21.62 7.24
C TYR A 149 0.54 -20.26 7.16
N VAL A 150 1.28 -19.31 6.60
CA VAL A 150 0.80 -17.99 6.12
C VAL A 150 1.19 -17.86 4.66
N SER A 151 0.35 -17.27 3.83
CA SER A 151 0.66 -17.12 2.41
C SER A 151 0.16 -15.79 1.84
N SER A 152 0.38 -15.62 0.53
CA SER A 152 -0.31 -14.60 -0.27
C SER A 152 -1.83 -14.66 -0.03
N ASN A 153 -2.53 -13.54 -0.26
CA ASN A 153 -3.94 -13.35 0.09
C ASN A 153 -4.25 -13.49 1.58
N PRO A 154 -3.58 -12.70 2.44
CA PRO A 154 -3.89 -12.68 3.87
C PRO A 154 -5.29 -12.07 4.12
N PRO A 155 -5.90 -12.31 5.29
CA PRO A 155 -7.14 -11.64 5.67
C PRO A 155 -7.02 -10.11 5.56
N VAL A 156 -8.08 -9.44 5.08
CA VAL A 156 -8.14 -7.97 5.01
C VAL A 156 -7.93 -7.35 6.40
N ALA A 157 -8.64 -7.86 7.41
CA ALA A 157 -8.43 -7.51 8.83
C ALA A 157 -7.24 -8.28 9.41
N TRP A 158 -6.05 -8.07 8.84
CA TRP A 158 -4.89 -8.89 9.16
C TRP A 158 -4.30 -8.64 10.55
N MET A 159 -4.43 -7.43 11.10
CA MET A 159 -3.98 -7.19 12.48
C MET A 159 -4.85 -7.95 13.47
N GLN A 160 -6.18 -7.95 13.27
CA GLN A 160 -7.09 -8.76 14.08
C GLN A 160 -6.82 -10.26 13.95
N ALA A 161 -6.64 -10.75 12.74
CA ALA A 161 -6.35 -12.16 12.50
C ALA A 161 -5.03 -12.63 13.14
N THR A 162 -4.08 -11.72 13.36
CA THR A 162 -2.77 -12.00 13.97
C THR A 162 -2.61 -11.40 15.38
N LEU A 163 -3.61 -10.73 15.92
CA LEU A 163 -3.54 -10.04 17.21
C LEU A 163 -3.05 -10.94 18.38
N PRO A 164 -3.44 -12.22 18.46
CA PRO A 164 -2.88 -13.12 19.48
C PRO A 164 -1.35 -13.27 19.41
N THR A 165 -0.75 -13.03 18.26
CA THR A 165 0.71 -13.12 18.05
C THR A 165 1.40 -11.75 18.11
N ILE A 166 0.74 -10.71 17.60
CA ILE A 166 1.36 -9.38 17.49
C ILE A 166 0.92 -8.41 18.60
N GLY A 167 -0.15 -8.69 19.33
CA GLY A 167 -0.75 -7.76 20.30
C GLY A 167 0.24 -7.25 21.36
N SER A 168 1.07 -8.13 21.90
CA SER A 168 2.12 -7.79 22.86
C SER A 168 3.39 -7.20 22.22
N LYS A 169 3.48 -7.16 20.89
CA LYS A 169 4.61 -6.55 20.16
C LYS A 169 4.35 -5.06 19.96
N SER A 170 5.42 -4.29 20.01
CA SER A 170 5.37 -2.86 19.72
C SER A 170 5.39 -2.58 18.21
N LEU A 171 5.08 -1.32 17.82
CA LEU A 171 5.20 -0.89 16.41
C LEU A 171 6.61 -1.09 15.83
N ARG A 172 7.64 -1.06 16.67
CA ARG A 172 9.01 -1.38 16.27
C ARG A 172 9.22 -2.85 15.92
N GLU A 173 8.37 -3.73 16.41
CA GLU A 173 8.52 -5.18 16.29
C GLU A 173 7.62 -5.79 15.22
N ILE A 174 6.82 -4.98 14.56
CA ILE A 174 6.00 -5.41 13.42
C ILE A 174 6.44 -4.73 12.13
N ALA A 175 5.95 -5.27 11.02
CA ALA A 175 6.16 -4.70 9.71
C ALA A 175 4.80 -4.47 9.03
N MET A 176 4.64 -3.33 8.34
CA MET A 176 3.39 -2.89 7.73
C MET A 176 3.63 -2.36 6.31
N PRO A 177 2.73 -2.61 5.35
CA PRO A 177 2.74 -1.90 4.09
C PRO A 177 2.41 -0.42 4.30
N ALA A 178 3.09 0.45 3.55
CA ALA A 178 2.89 1.89 3.60
C ALA A 178 2.66 2.44 2.18
N GLY A 179 1.64 3.30 2.03
CA GLY A 179 1.35 3.97 0.77
C GLY A 179 2.11 5.30 0.70
N HIS A 180 3.02 5.43 -0.27
CA HIS A 180 3.67 6.68 -0.60
C HIS A 180 2.66 7.63 -1.25
N ASP A 181 2.57 8.86 -0.74
CA ASP A 181 1.63 9.89 -1.20
C ASP A 181 0.23 9.30 -1.50
N ALA A 182 -0.31 8.61 -0.48
CA ALA A 182 -1.47 7.72 -0.59
C ALA A 182 -2.73 8.39 -1.12
N GLY A 183 -2.82 9.72 -1.02
CA GLY A 183 -3.94 10.50 -1.53
C GLY A 183 -3.89 10.81 -3.03
N MET A 184 -2.78 10.53 -3.70
CA MET A 184 -2.58 10.82 -5.12
C MET A 184 -3.00 9.66 -6.03
N SER A 185 -4.19 9.10 -5.81
CA SER A 185 -4.77 8.07 -6.67
C SER A 185 -5.52 8.63 -7.89
N GLN A 186 -5.66 9.92 -7.98
CA GLN A 186 -6.19 10.65 -9.14
C GLN A 186 -5.67 12.08 -9.12
N VAL A 187 -5.62 12.71 -10.29
CA VAL A 187 -5.34 14.14 -10.43
C VAL A 187 -6.68 14.89 -10.49
N THR A 188 -6.97 15.70 -9.47
CA THR A 188 -8.18 16.54 -9.44
C THR A 188 -7.93 17.95 -9.99
N ARG A 189 -6.68 18.42 -9.89
CA ARG A 189 -6.26 19.69 -10.47
C ARG A 189 -4.76 19.69 -10.73
N ALA A 190 -4.38 20.07 -11.94
CA ALA A 190 -2.99 20.19 -12.37
C ALA A 190 -2.45 21.61 -12.21
N TYR A 191 -1.16 21.70 -11.91
CA TYR A 191 -0.35 22.92 -11.89
C TYR A 191 0.96 22.63 -12.63
N GLY A 192 0.88 22.39 -13.94
CA GLY A 192 2.00 21.93 -14.75
C GLY A 192 2.36 20.44 -14.58
N GLY A 193 1.77 19.75 -13.62
CA GLY A 193 1.89 18.30 -13.49
C GLY A 193 0.82 17.55 -14.28
N ILE A 194 1.09 16.30 -14.62
CA ILE A 194 0.15 15.38 -15.27
C ILE A 194 0.08 14.07 -14.46
N ALA A 195 -0.89 13.22 -14.73
CA ALA A 195 -1.02 11.95 -14.00
C ALA A 195 0.26 11.10 -14.04
N HIS A 196 0.96 11.05 -15.18
CA HIS A 196 2.19 10.28 -15.33
C HIS A 196 3.30 10.68 -14.33
N ASN A 197 3.37 11.94 -13.93
CA ASN A 197 4.43 12.45 -13.05
C ASN A 197 3.96 12.89 -11.66
N THR A 198 2.68 12.69 -11.33
CA THR A 198 2.13 13.12 -10.05
C THR A 198 1.21 12.09 -9.38
N GLN A 199 0.67 11.12 -10.13
CA GLN A 199 -0.15 10.06 -9.58
C GLN A 199 0.74 8.93 -9.07
N THR A 200 0.72 8.69 -7.77
CA THR A 200 1.54 7.68 -7.09
C THR A 200 0.78 6.39 -6.79
N GLN A 201 -0.55 6.41 -6.82
CA GLN A 201 -1.39 5.27 -6.51
C GLN A 201 -2.45 5.07 -7.61
N SER A 202 -2.72 3.82 -8.02
CA SER A 202 -3.79 3.52 -8.99
C SER A 202 -5.15 3.37 -8.32
N VAL A 203 -5.19 3.14 -7.01
CA VAL A 203 -6.42 2.88 -6.24
C VAL A 203 -6.59 3.83 -5.07
N HIS A 204 -7.85 4.09 -4.69
CA HIS A 204 -8.20 4.95 -3.57
C HIS A 204 -7.77 4.37 -2.22
N VAL A 205 -7.73 5.21 -1.19
CA VAL A 205 -7.26 4.84 0.16
C VAL A 205 -8.03 3.63 0.73
N TYR A 206 -9.34 3.55 0.52
CA TYR A 206 -10.11 2.37 0.93
C TYR A 206 -9.51 1.07 0.34
N GLN A 207 -9.21 1.06 -0.96
CA GLN A 207 -8.67 -0.13 -1.62
C GLN A 207 -7.21 -0.41 -1.20
N GLN A 208 -6.39 0.63 -0.96
CA GLN A 208 -5.05 0.46 -0.40
C GLN A 208 -5.10 -0.22 0.99
N LEU A 209 -6.09 0.13 1.82
CA LEU A 209 -6.34 -0.51 3.13
C LEU A 209 -6.79 -1.97 2.96
N ILE A 210 -7.66 -2.27 1.99
CA ILE A 210 -8.05 -3.65 1.61
C ILE A 210 -6.81 -4.46 1.19
N TYR A 211 -5.88 -3.85 0.46
CA TYR A 211 -4.60 -4.46 0.08
C TYR A 211 -3.55 -4.50 1.21
N GLY A 212 -3.95 -4.13 2.40
CA GLY A 212 -3.17 -4.35 3.63
C GLY A 212 -2.35 -3.17 4.11
N ALA A 213 -2.39 -2.01 3.43
CA ALA A 213 -1.74 -0.79 3.91
C ALA A 213 -2.25 -0.40 5.31
N ARG A 214 -1.35 0.03 6.19
CA ARG A 214 -1.68 0.54 7.54
C ARG A 214 -0.93 1.82 7.90
N TRP A 215 -0.04 2.27 7.05
CA TRP A 215 0.64 3.56 7.16
C TRP A 215 0.45 4.33 5.85
N LEU A 216 -0.08 5.54 5.93
CA LEU A 216 -0.47 6.33 4.77
C LEU A 216 0.25 7.68 4.82
N ASP A 217 1.16 7.94 3.90
CA ASP A 217 1.75 9.27 3.67
C ASP A 217 0.68 10.18 3.04
N ILE A 218 0.24 11.16 3.80
CA ILE A 218 -0.80 12.12 3.41
C ILE A 218 -0.22 13.53 3.37
N ARG A 219 -0.30 14.18 2.22
CA ARG A 219 0.29 15.50 1.95
C ARG A 219 -0.79 16.57 1.81
N PRO A 220 -1.24 17.22 2.90
CA PRO A 220 -2.37 18.12 2.85
C PRO A 220 -2.01 19.45 2.18
N VAL A 221 -2.93 19.95 1.35
CA VAL A 221 -2.89 21.30 0.77
C VAL A 221 -4.25 21.95 0.90
N ILE A 222 -4.27 23.25 1.29
CA ILE A 222 -5.51 24.02 1.37
C ILE A 222 -5.64 24.96 0.17
N ARG A 223 -6.85 24.98 -0.44
CA ARG A 223 -7.22 25.92 -1.50
C ARG A 223 -8.68 26.34 -1.37
N LYS A 224 -8.94 27.63 -1.31
CA LYS A 224 -10.30 28.19 -1.16
C LYS A 224 -11.10 27.51 -0.03
N GLY A 225 -10.46 27.31 1.13
CA GLY A 225 -11.06 26.67 2.31
C GLY A 225 -11.26 25.14 2.23
N ARG A 226 -10.92 24.50 1.11
CA ARG A 226 -11.06 23.05 0.92
C ARG A 226 -9.71 22.35 0.99
N TRP A 227 -9.67 21.18 1.63
CA TRP A 227 -8.47 20.37 1.81
C TRP A 227 -8.36 19.29 0.75
N TYR A 228 -7.18 19.19 0.13
CA TYR A 228 -6.79 18.17 -0.84
C TYR A 228 -5.48 17.52 -0.42
N THR A 229 -5.10 16.42 -1.07
CA THR A 229 -3.72 15.95 -1.09
C THR A 229 -2.96 16.56 -2.25
N ASN A 230 -1.63 16.47 -2.23
CA ASN A 230 -0.82 17.07 -3.28
C ASN A 230 0.46 16.30 -3.55
N HIS A 231 0.88 16.33 -4.82
CA HIS A 231 2.22 15.98 -5.25
C HIS A 231 2.83 17.19 -5.96
N LEU A 232 3.43 18.08 -5.15
CA LEU A 232 3.97 19.36 -5.63
C LEU A 232 5.47 19.45 -5.34
N THR A 233 6.22 19.97 -6.32
CA THR A 233 7.60 20.44 -6.15
C THR A 233 7.59 21.95 -6.37
N GLY A 234 7.63 22.72 -5.28
CA GLY A 234 7.41 24.16 -5.32
C GLY A 234 5.97 24.48 -5.78
N SER A 235 5.82 25.16 -6.91
CA SER A 235 4.52 25.53 -7.48
C SER A 235 4.04 24.57 -8.59
N ILE A 236 4.84 23.58 -8.95
CA ILE A 236 4.57 22.66 -10.06
C ILE A 236 4.15 21.30 -9.50
N GLY A 237 3.15 20.66 -10.12
CA GLY A 237 2.65 19.35 -9.76
C GLY A 237 1.14 19.25 -9.91
N ALA A 238 0.48 18.54 -8.98
CA ALA A 238 -0.97 18.37 -9.00
C ALA A 238 -1.56 18.16 -7.61
N PHE A 239 -2.89 18.36 -7.51
CA PHE A 239 -3.69 17.97 -6.36
C PHE A 239 -4.34 16.61 -6.62
N GLY A 240 -4.39 15.82 -5.58
CA GLY A 240 -5.08 14.54 -5.52
C GLY A 240 -6.49 14.65 -4.94
N ARG A 241 -6.90 13.61 -4.22
CA ARG A 241 -8.21 13.51 -3.57
C ARG A 241 -8.37 14.49 -2.44
N THR A 242 -9.62 14.79 -2.07
CA THR A 242 -9.90 15.62 -0.89
C THR A 242 -9.61 14.83 0.40
N ILE A 243 -9.17 15.55 1.45
CA ILE A 243 -8.99 14.93 2.77
C ILE A 243 -10.33 14.38 3.30
N ALA A 244 -11.45 15.02 2.99
CA ALA A 244 -12.78 14.53 3.36
C ALA A 244 -13.12 13.16 2.72
N ASP A 245 -12.73 12.93 1.47
CA ASP A 245 -12.95 11.63 0.82
C ASP A 245 -12.03 10.56 1.39
N ILE A 246 -10.79 10.90 1.76
CA ILE A 246 -9.88 9.99 2.46
C ILE A 246 -10.44 9.59 3.82
N ILE A 247 -11.02 10.54 4.57
CA ILE A 247 -11.71 10.26 5.84
C ILE A 247 -12.87 9.28 5.64
N LYS A 248 -13.69 9.47 4.60
CA LYS A 248 -14.78 8.52 4.26
C LYS A 248 -14.24 7.12 3.96
N ASP A 249 -13.17 7.02 3.18
CA ASP A 249 -12.51 5.76 2.84
C ASP A 249 -12.04 5.01 4.10
N ILE A 250 -11.40 5.72 5.03
CA ILE A 250 -10.91 5.16 6.29
C ILE A 250 -12.07 4.72 7.19
N ASN A 251 -13.08 5.58 7.39
CA ASN A 251 -14.25 5.25 8.21
C ASN A 251 -15.01 4.03 7.66
N ARG A 252 -15.14 3.96 6.33
CA ARG A 252 -15.72 2.78 5.68
C ARG A 252 -14.90 1.53 6.00
N PHE A 253 -13.57 1.60 5.84
CA PHE A 253 -12.68 0.47 6.08
C PHE A 253 -12.74 0.01 7.54
N THR A 254 -12.61 0.91 8.52
CA THR A 254 -12.61 0.55 9.94
C THR A 254 -13.96 0.02 10.42
N LYS A 255 -15.06 0.48 9.82
CA LYS A 255 -16.39 -0.04 10.06
C LYS A 255 -16.56 -1.47 9.55
N GLU A 256 -16.05 -1.78 8.36
CA GLU A 256 -16.13 -3.10 7.74
C GLU A 256 -15.10 -4.08 8.32
N ASN A 257 -13.97 -3.56 8.83
CA ASN A 257 -12.85 -4.33 9.36
C ASN A 257 -12.43 -3.75 10.74
N PRO A 258 -13.21 -3.96 11.80
CA PRO A 258 -12.94 -3.39 13.11
C PRO A 258 -11.70 -4.00 13.76
N GLY A 259 -11.00 -3.19 14.58
CA GLY A 259 -9.82 -3.63 15.33
C GLY A 259 -8.51 -3.50 14.57
N GLU A 260 -8.45 -2.70 13.52
CA GLU A 260 -7.23 -2.41 12.77
C GLU A 260 -6.59 -1.09 13.22
N LEU A 261 -5.27 -1.03 13.25
CA LEU A 261 -4.49 0.19 13.52
C LEU A 261 -4.08 0.83 12.20
N ILE A 262 -4.43 2.09 12.01
CA ILE A 262 -4.06 2.88 10.83
C ILE A 262 -3.28 4.11 11.29
N VAL A 263 -2.19 4.43 10.62
CA VAL A 263 -1.42 5.65 10.85
C VAL A 263 -1.55 6.56 9.64
N LEU A 264 -2.08 7.76 9.86
CA LEU A 264 -2.03 8.88 8.92
C LEU A 264 -0.79 9.70 9.22
N ASP A 265 0.19 9.66 8.35
CA ASP A 265 1.42 10.45 8.48
C ASP A 265 1.29 11.72 7.64
N LEU A 266 1.03 12.86 8.30
CA LEU A 266 0.91 14.13 7.61
C LEU A 266 2.30 14.67 7.30
N THR A 267 2.61 14.77 6.01
CA THR A 267 3.90 15.25 5.51
C THR A 267 3.68 16.32 4.43
N HIS A 268 4.74 17.05 4.05
CA HIS A 268 4.76 17.95 2.88
C HIS A 268 3.51 18.85 2.76
N GLU A 269 3.00 19.34 3.90
CA GLU A 269 1.83 20.21 3.92
C GLU A 269 2.11 21.55 3.21
N MET A 270 1.08 22.13 2.56
CA MET A 270 1.24 23.34 1.77
C MET A 270 0.07 24.31 1.90
N ASP A 271 0.39 25.60 2.04
CA ASP A 271 -0.57 26.71 1.82
C ASP A 271 -0.51 27.15 0.35
N ARG A 272 -1.53 26.76 -0.43
CA ARG A 272 -1.60 27.07 -1.86
C ARG A 272 -1.75 28.55 -2.15
N LYS A 273 -2.45 29.30 -1.31
CA LYS A 273 -2.67 30.74 -1.53
C LYS A 273 -1.36 31.52 -1.60
N ASN A 274 -0.40 31.14 -0.73
CA ASN A 274 0.90 31.81 -0.63
C ASN A 274 2.05 30.97 -1.19
N TRP A 275 1.79 29.79 -1.74
CA TRP A 275 2.81 28.81 -2.16
C TRP A 275 3.89 28.56 -1.11
N LYS A 276 3.46 28.49 0.16
CA LYS A 276 4.35 28.24 1.28
C LYS A 276 4.31 26.76 1.68
N PRO A 277 5.48 26.14 1.87
CA PRO A 277 5.58 24.74 2.28
C PRO A 277 5.25 24.53 3.76
N ARG A 278 4.45 25.40 4.38
CA ARG A 278 3.99 25.31 5.77
C ARG A 278 2.65 25.97 5.94
N LEU A 279 1.79 25.33 6.70
CA LEU A 279 0.50 25.86 7.10
C LEU A 279 0.65 26.87 8.25
N THR A 280 -0.25 27.86 8.29
CA THR A 280 -0.39 28.74 9.44
C THR A 280 -1.03 28.01 10.62
N PRO A 281 -0.90 28.51 11.88
CA PRO A 281 -1.59 27.91 13.03
C PRO A 281 -3.10 27.81 12.87
N ALA A 282 -3.73 28.78 12.20
CA ALA A 282 -5.17 28.75 11.91
C ALA A 282 -5.53 27.64 10.91
N GLN A 283 -4.74 27.45 9.87
CA GLN A 283 -4.93 26.35 8.90
C GLN A 283 -4.71 24.99 9.56
N TRP A 284 -3.68 24.85 10.40
CA TRP A 284 -3.49 23.64 11.20
C TRP A 284 -4.71 23.34 12.06
N LYS A 285 -5.27 24.36 12.73
CA LYS A 285 -6.50 24.16 13.52
C LYS A 285 -7.64 23.64 12.66
N MET A 286 -7.85 24.21 11.47
CA MET A 286 -8.90 23.75 10.54
C MET A 286 -8.69 22.31 10.09
N LEU A 287 -7.44 21.91 9.80
CA LEU A 287 -7.10 20.53 9.43
C LEU A 287 -7.32 19.56 10.60
N TYR A 288 -6.91 19.97 11.80
CA TYR A 288 -7.13 19.19 13.02
C TYR A 288 -8.61 18.99 13.33
N ASP A 289 -9.41 20.04 13.22
CA ASP A 289 -10.86 19.95 13.41
C ASP A 289 -11.47 18.98 12.38
N LEU A 290 -11.09 19.08 11.10
CA LEU A 290 -11.57 18.18 10.05
C LEU A 290 -11.25 16.73 10.35
N LEU A 291 -10.02 16.41 10.75
CA LEU A 291 -9.59 15.05 11.06
C LEU A 291 -10.22 14.53 12.36
N TYR A 292 -10.23 15.33 13.42
CA TYR A 292 -10.76 14.93 14.71
C TYR A 292 -12.26 14.65 14.68
N TYR A 293 -13.04 15.53 14.05
CA TYR A 293 -14.50 15.35 13.94
C TYR A 293 -14.91 14.40 12.81
N GLY A 294 -14.05 14.22 11.82
CA GLY A 294 -14.35 13.40 10.65
C GLY A 294 -14.00 11.91 10.81
N LEU A 295 -12.95 11.55 11.54
CA LEU A 295 -12.53 10.16 11.74
C LEU A 295 -13.31 9.52 12.90
N ASP A 296 -14.08 8.47 12.62
CA ASP A 296 -14.91 7.77 13.60
C ASP A 296 -14.07 7.06 14.67
N ASP A 297 -12.91 6.51 14.30
CA ASP A 297 -11.98 5.78 15.17
C ASP A 297 -10.71 6.59 15.49
N PHE A 298 -10.81 7.93 15.52
CA PHE A 298 -9.68 8.78 15.90
C PHE A 298 -9.14 8.36 17.26
N TRP A 299 -7.84 8.04 17.32
CA TRP A 299 -7.22 7.58 18.55
C TRP A 299 -7.02 8.74 19.55
N THR A 300 -7.42 8.53 20.80
CA THR A 300 -7.28 9.51 21.88
C THR A 300 -6.44 8.93 23.00
N ILE A 301 -5.60 9.75 23.63
CA ILE A 301 -4.87 9.37 24.84
C ILE A 301 -5.84 9.47 26.01
N ASP A 302 -6.33 8.35 26.47
CA ASP A 302 -7.26 8.27 27.60
C ASP A 302 -6.46 8.08 28.89
N GLN A 303 -5.93 9.15 29.48
CA GLN A 303 -5.27 9.19 30.81
C GLN A 303 -4.24 8.07 31.08
N MET A 304 -3.73 7.42 30.03
CA MET A 304 -2.68 6.41 30.16
C MET A 304 -1.33 7.09 30.34
N ASP A 305 -0.55 6.60 31.29
CA ASP A 305 0.86 6.97 31.43
C ASP A 305 1.67 6.28 30.32
N LEU A 306 1.62 6.85 29.12
CA LEU A 306 2.30 6.31 27.94
C LEU A 306 3.72 6.89 27.84
N PRO A 307 4.69 6.10 27.39
CA PRO A 307 6.05 6.58 27.16
C PRO A 307 6.06 7.68 26.07
N ASP A 308 7.07 8.55 26.11
CA ASP A 308 7.26 9.58 25.09
C ASP A 308 7.37 8.97 23.70
N ASP A 309 8.04 7.85 23.56
CA ASP A 309 8.18 7.10 22.32
C ASP A 309 7.07 6.05 22.17
N LEU A 310 6.02 6.41 21.46
CA LEU A 310 4.87 5.54 21.19
C LEU A 310 5.21 4.35 20.29
N SER A 311 6.33 4.38 19.57
CA SER A 311 6.76 3.23 18.78
C SER A 311 7.12 2.00 19.61
N SER A 312 7.36 2.18 20.91
CA SER A 312 7.64 1.11 21.87
C SER A 312 6.39 0.52 22.54
N VAL A 313 5.22 1.11 22.30
CA VAL A 313 3.96 0.70 22.91
C VAL A 313 3.40 -0.54 22.22
N PRO A 314 2.90 -1.55 22.96
CA PRO A 314 2.26 -2.74 22.39
C PRO A 314 1.05 -2.40 21.52
N ILE A 315 0.86 -3.17 20.44
CA ILE A 315 -0.26 -2.99 19.50
C ILE A 315 -1.62 -3.06 20.20
N GLU A 316 -1.78 -3.98 21.17
CA GLU A 316 -3.01 -4.15 21.95
C GLU A 316 -3.39 -2.92 22.80
N THR A 317 -2.48 -1.97 22.97
CA THR A 317 -2.77 -0.68 23.59
C THR A 317 -3.59 0.23 22.68
N PHE A 318 -3.39 0.11 21.37
CA PHE A 318 -4.09 0.92 20.37
C PHE A 318 -5.40 0.27 19.93
N VAL A 319 -5.41 -1.05 19.76
CA VAL A 319 -6.53 -1.81 19.22
C VAL A 319 -6.95 -2.93 20.17
N GLN A 320 -8.25 -3.20 20.24
CA GLN A 320 -8.80 -4.29 21.05
C GLN A 320 -9.42 -5.36 20.16
N ALA A 321 -9.28 -6.61 20.58
CA ALA A 321 -9.80 -7.75 19.83
C ALA A 321 -11.29 -7.58 19.49
N GLY A 322 -11.58 -7.54 18.19
CA GLY A 322 -12.93 -7.60 17.63
C GLY A 322 -13.83 -6.37 17.86
N SER A 323 -13.32 -5.25 18.38
CA SER A 323 -14.22 -4.18 18.79
C SER A 323 -13.91 -2.79 18.27
N LYS A 324 -12.66 -2.32 18.36
CA LYS A 324 -12.36 -0.92 18.03
C LYS A 324 -11.07 -0.81 17.25
N SER A 325 -11.14 -0.13 16.10
CA SER A 325 -9.98 0.33 15.35
C SER A 325 -9.35 1.54 16.02
N ALA A 326 -8.13 1.89 15.62
CA ALA A 326 -7.46 3.12 16.02
C ALA A 326 -6.84 3.80 14.81
N VAL A 327 -7.16 5.07 14.62
CA VAL A 327 -6.54 5.93 13.61
C VAL A 327 -5.64 6.93 14.31
N LEU A 328 -4.33 6.72 14.20
CA LEU A 328 -3.31 7.62 14.72
C LEU A 328 -3.00 8.68 13.67
N VAL A 329 -2.94 9.93 14.06
CA VAL A 329 -2.54 11.02 13.17
C VAL A 329 -1.19 11.55 13.61
N ARG A 330 -0.15 11.20 12.85
CA ARG A 330 1.22 11.70 13.03
C ARG A 330 1.38 13.03 12.29
N VAL A 331 1.98 14.02 12.96
CA VAL A 331 2.16 15.38 12.42
C VAL A 331 3.64 15.80 12.50
N PRO A 332 4.11 16.69 11.61
CA PRO A 332 5.46 17.23 11.71
C PRO A 332 5.72 17.93 13.06
N ASP A 333 6.95 17.88 13.55
CA ASP A 333 7.30 18.49 14.86
C ASP A 333 7.09 20.00 14.93
N HIS A 334 7.04 20.69 13.80
CA HIS A 334 6.74 22.11 13.74
C HIS A 334 5.25 22.43 13.76
N ALA A 335 4.37 21.43 13.61
CA ALA A 335 2.93 21.61 13.71
C ALA A 335 2.56 22.06 15.13
N PRO A 336 1.63 23.04 15.29
CA PRO A 336 1.25 23.51 16.62
C PRO A 336 0.56 22.39 17.42
N ALA A 337 0.79 22.37 18.73
CA ALA A 337 0.06 21.46 19.60
C ALA A 337 -1.45 21.77 19.55
N PHE A 338 -2.25 20.73 19.36
CA PHE A 338 -3.70 20.84 19.41
C PHE A 338 -4.14 21.00 20.87
N LYS A 339 -4.61 22.19 21.24
CA LYS A 339 -5.19 22.46 22.55
C LYS A 339 -6.70 22.60 22.40
N THR A 340 -7.46 21.61 22.80
CA THR A 340 -8.90 21.78 23.01
C THR A 340 -9.13 22.48 24.33
N THR A 341 -9.48 23.76 24.29
CA THR A 341 -10.17 24.37 25.43
C THR A 341 -11.64 23.99 25.33
N PHE A 342 -12.02 22.85 25.89
CA PHE A 342 -13.43 22.58 26.17
C PHE A 342 -13.83 23.50 27.31
N GLN A 343 -14.38 24.66 27.01
CA GLN A 343 -15.31 25.28 27.93
C GLN A 343 -16.56 24.40 27.90
N ASN A 344 -16.96 23.86 29.07
CA ASN A 344 -18.29 23.27 29.26
C ASN A 344 -19.35 24.31 28.85
N LYS A 345 -19.71 24.32 27.58
CA LYS A 345 -20.92 24.93 27.11
C LYS A 345 -21.94 23.81 27.14
N ASP A 346 -22.92 23.95 28.01
CA ASP A 346 -24.02 23.02 28.19
C ASP A 346 -24.46 22.42 26.84
N MET A 347 -24.22 21.14 26.68
CA MET A 347 -24.73 20.34 25.56
C MET A 347 -26.22 20.06 25.80
N THR A 348 -27.02 21.13 25.77
CA THR A 348 -28.46 21.04 25.50
C THR A 348 -28.67 21.70 24.13
N GLY A 349 -28.64 20.90 23.10
CA GLY A 349 -28.90 21.33 21.74
C GLY A 349 -28.08 20.59 20.74
N ASP A 350 -28.69 19.60 20.15
CA ASP A 350 -28.30 18.94 18.93
C ASP A 350 -27.87 19.93 17.87
N GLU A 351 -26.66 19.76 17.36
CA GLU A 351 -26.36 19.85 15.93
C GLU A 351 -24.86 19.61 15.73
N LYS A 352 -24.50 18.39 15.27
CA LYS A 352 -23.29 18.21 14.45
C LYS A 352 -23.45 19.13 13.25
N PRO A 353 -22.46 19.96 12.88
CA PRO A 353 -22.49 20.59 11.58
C PRO A 353 -22.46 19.48 10.53
N GLY A 354 -23.59 19.25 9.86
CA GLY A 354 -23.71 18.32 8.76
C GLY A 354 -22.74 18.67 7.65
N PRO A 355 -22.21 17.69 6.91
CA PRO A 355 -21.44 17.96 5.71
C PRO A 355 -22.34 18.74 4.74
N ASN A 356 -21.82 19.84 4.23
CA ASN A 356 -22.50 20.71 3.27
C ASN A 356 -22.78 19.88 2.00
N GLU A 357 -24.03 19.43 1.85
CA GLU A 357 -24.51 18.70 0.69
C GLU A 357 -24.67 19.65 -0.49
N ASN A 358 -23.60 19.84 -1.24
CA ASN A 358 -23.66 20.21 -2.65
C ASN A 358 -22.59 19.44 -3.41
N SER A 359 -22.87 18.17 -3.69
CA SER A 359 -22.16 17.38 -4.70
C SER A 359 -23.18 16.81 -5.65
N ASN A 360 -23.07 17.17 -6.90
CA ASN A 360 -23.76 16.51 -8.01
C ASN A 360 -23.55 15.01 -7.89
N THR A 361 -24.64 14.30 -7.79
CA THR A 361 -24.73 12.84 -7.77
C THR A 361 -24.13 12.24 -9.04
N ALA A 362 -22.89 11.76 -8.93
CA ALA A 362 -22.46 10.65 -9.77
C ALA A 362 -22.99 9.39 -9.06
N THR A 363 -23.84 8.64 -9.71
CA THR A 363 -24.37 7.36 -9.24
C THR A 363 -23.22 6.38 -9.18
N ASP A 364 -22.74 6.05 -7.98
CA ASP A 364 -21.84 4.93 -7.73
C ASP A 364 -22.60 3.62 -7.95
N GLU A 365 -22.47 3.04 -9.15
CA GLU A 365 -22.72 1.61 -9.30
C GLU A 365 -21.59 0.85 -8.60
N PRO A 366 -21.88 -0.26 -7.88
CA PRO A 366 -20.85 -1.07 -7.25
C PRO A 366 -19.97 -1.67 -8.34
N LEU A 367 -18.68 -1.31 -8.34
CA LEU A 367 -17.67 -1.89 -9.22
C LEU A 367 -17.55 -3.39 -8.89
N ASP A 368 -17.82 -4.21 -9.90
CA ASP A 368 -17.54 -5.64 -9.88
C ASP A 368 -16.03 -5.85 -9.74
N ILE A 369 -15.58 -6.31 -8.58
CA ILE A 369 -14.18 -6.51 -8.20
C ILE A 369 -13.46 -7.59 -9.02
N ASN A 370 -14.14 -8.21 -9.98
CA ASN A 370 -13.60 -9.26 -10.84
C ASN A 370 -13.34 -8.84 -12.29
N SER A 371 -13.48 -7.56 -12.66
CA SER A 371 -13.20 -7.12 -14.02
C SER A 371 -11.76 -6.61 -14.16
N PRO A 372 -10.98 -7.14 -15.11
CA PRO A 372 -9.66 -6.62 -15.40
C PRO A 372 -9.77 -5.19 -15.95
N SER A 373 -9.01 -4.26 -15.39
CA SER A 373 -8.92 -2.88 -15.85
C SER A 373 -8.38 -2.85 -17.30
N THR A 374 -9.27 -2.69 -18.27
CA THR A 374 -8.89 -2.30 -19.63
C THR A 374 -8.61 -0.80 -19.63
N PHE A 375 -7.37 -0.41 -19.83
CA PHE A 375 -6.99 0.97 -20.09
C PHE A 375 -7.66 1.45 -21.40
N PRO A 376 -8.38 2.57 -21.39
CA PRO A 376 -8.82 3.18 -22.64
C PRO A 376 -7.63 3.82 -23.35
N GLY A 377 -7.44 3.45 -24.60
CA GLY A 377 -6.46 4.05 -25.48
C GLY A 377 -6.74 5.53 -25.71
N ASN A 378 -5.64 6.23 -25.87
CA ASN A 378 -5.42 7.55 -26.43
C ASN A 378 -6.66 8.25 -27.00
N SER A 379 -7.20 9.24 -26.27
CA SER A 379 -8.01 10.31 -26.87
C SER A 379 -7.21 11.60 -26.84
N THR A 380 -6.88 12.09 -28.00
CA THR A 380 -6.32 13.42 -28.26
C THR A 380 -7.23 14.49 -27.65
N LEU A 381 -6.70 15.21 -26.66
CA LEU A 381 -7.32 16.43 -26.14
C LEU A 381 -6.81 17.60 -26.98
N ASP A 382 -7.71 18.17 -27.81
CA ASP A 382 -7.56 19.50 -28.37
C ASP A 382 -7.57 20.52 -27.22
N GLY A 383 -6.46 21.19 -27.05
CA GLY A 383 -6.30 22.26 -26.07
C GLY A 383 -6.59 23.62 -26.68
N SER A 384 -7.67 24.23 -26.29
CA SER A 384 -7.80 25.68 -26.29
C SER A 384 -8.67 26.06 -25.10
N GLY A 385 -8.11 26.65 -24.07
CA GLY A 385 -8.84 27.09 -22.90
C GLY A 385 -8.12 28.25 -22.27
N ASP A 386 -8.72 29.39 -22.38
CA ASP A 386 -8.29 30.68 -21.91
C ASP A 386 -8.01 30.69 -20.40
N ASP A 387 -6.83 31.16 -20.03
CA ASP A 387 -6.44 31.51 -18.66
C ASP A 387 -7.06 32.85 -18.29
N ASP A 388 -8.28 32.84 -17.74
CA ASP A 388 -8.83 33.98 -17.05
C ASP A 388 -8.62 33.84 -15.53
N ASP A 389 -7.52 34.41 -15.05
CA ASP A 389 -7.23 34.63 -13.63
C ASP A 389 -8.03 35.86 -13.14
N ASP A 390 -9.34 35.72 -12.92
CA ASP A 390 -10.14 36.70 -12.21
C ASP A 390 -10.22 36.34 -10.72
N ASP A 391 -9.32 36.96 -9.93
CA ASP A 391 -9.37 37.03 -8.46
C ASP A 391 -10.44 38.01 -8.01
N ASP A 392 -11.72 37.62 -8.01
CA ASP A 392 -12.79 38.41 -7.38
C ASP A 392 -13.28 37.74 -6.09
N ASP A 393 -12.75 38.20 -4.95
CA ASP A 393 -13.12 37.81 -3.59
C ASP A 393 -14.25 38.74 -3.08
N THR A 394 -15.49 38.58 -3.53
CA THR A 394 -16.66 39.17 -2.86
C THR A 394 -17.62 38.08 -2.38
N PRO A 395 -18.08 38.15 -1.10
CA PRO A 395 -19.02 37.16 -0.57
C PRO A 395 -20.46 37.49 -1.00
N GLU A 396 -21.08 36.57 -1.74
CA GLU A 396 -22.51 36.65 -2.04
C GLU A 396 -23.37 36.32 -0.81
N SER A 397 -24.34 37.18 -0.56
CA SER A 397 -25.37 37.09 0.48
C SER A 397 -26.49 36.12 0.08
N ILE A 398 -26.88 35.25 1.02
CA ILE A 398 -27.95 34.25 0.90
C ILE A 398 -29.30 34.89 1.25
N PRO A 399 -30.40 34.68 0.49
CA PRO A 399 -31.74 35.00 0.93
C PRO A 399 -32.42 33.87 1.69
N ASP A 400 -32.96 34.20 2.85
CA ASP A 400 -33.85 33.36 3.65
C ASP A 400 -35.17 33.03 2.94
N THR A 401 -35.60 31.77 2.89
CA THR A 401 -37.03 31.43 2.86
C THR A 401 -37.28 30.08 3.54
N ILE A 402 -38.01 30.16 4.66
CA ILE A 402 -38.47 29.04 5.48
C ILE A 402 -39.73 28.43 4.84
N ASN A 403 -39.85 27.12 4.79
CA ASN A 403 -41.16 26.48 4.82
C ASN A 403 -41.13 25.18 5.64
N SER A 404 -41.96 25.17 6.69
CA SER A 404 -42.14 24.13 7.69
C SER A 404 -43.19 23.13 7.24
N ASN A 405 -42.92 21.81 7.40
CA ASN A 405 -43.97 20.81 7.71
C ASN A 405 -43.39 19.64 8.50
N SER A 406 -43.90 19.50 9.71
CA SER A 406 -43.56 18.51 10.71
C SER A 406 -44.38 17.23 10.56
N THR A 407 -43.73 16.05 10.64
CA THR A 407 -44.38 14.82 11.10
C THR A 407 -43.49 14.12 12.12
N SER A 408 -43.99 14.01 13.33
CA SER A 408 -43.37 13.44 14.50
C SER A 408 -43.39 11.90 14.44
N THR A 409 -42.20 11.29 14.58
CA THR A 409 -42.07 9.88 14.93
C THR A 409 -41.15 9.76 16.15
N THR A 410 -41.67 9.25 17.24
CA THR A 410 -41.02 9.04 18.53
C THR A 410 -39.94 7.96 18.43
N LEU A 411 -38.70 8.35 18.75
CA LEU A 411 -37.54 7.48 18.94
C LEU A 411 -37.41 7.03 20.42
N PRO A 412 -36.91 5.82 20.69
CA PRO A 412 -36.76 5.32 22.05
C PRO A 412 -35.60 6.03 22.79
N SER A 413 -35.81 6.27 24.09
CA SER A 413 -34.92 6.99 25.00
C SER A 413 -33.53 6.37 25.10
N LEU A 414 -32.50 7.19 24.88
CA LEU A 414 -31.09 6.91 25.13
C LEU A 414 -30.80 6.78 26.63
N PRO A 415 -29.88 5.89 27.05
CA PRO A 415 -29.46 5.79 28.43
C PRO A 415 -28.65 7.00 28.89
N SER A 416 -28.82 7.37 30.15
CA SER A 416 -28.21 8.54 30.84
C SER A 416 -26.69 8.63 30.66
N PRO A 417 -26.11 9.84 30.58
CA PRO A 417 -24.69 10.06 30.36
C PRO A 417 -23.86 9.56 31.54
N LYS A 418 -22.98 8.60 31.27
CA LYS A 418 -21.91 8.22 32.18
C LYS A 418 -20.90 9.38 32.25
N THR A 419 -20.49 9.72 33.46
CA THR A 419 -19.44 10.65 33.86
C THR A 419 -18.48 11.09 32.76
N SER A 420 -18.43 12.43 32.46
CA SER A 420 -17.54 13.03 31.46
C SER A 420 -16.08 12.76 31.78
N LYS A 421 -15.49 11.81 31.08
CA LYS A 421 -14.04 11.70 30.98
C LYS A 421 -13.57 12.75 29.99
N THR A 422 -12.65 13.60 30.41
CA THR A 422 -11.98 14.55 29.50
C THR A 422 -11.01 13.79 28.60
N PHE A 423 -11.39 13.55 27.36
CA PHE A 423 -10.51 13.00 26.33
C PHE A 423 -9.58 14.10 25.81
N THR A 424 -8.29 13.80 25.68
CA THR A 424 -7.36 14.67 25.00
C THR A 424 -7.08 14.09 23.61
N PRO A 425 -7.49 14.77 22.52
CA PRO A 425 -7.15 14.33 21.17
C PRO A 425 -5.64 14.25 20.99
N ALA A 426 -5.16 13.15 20.44
CA ALA A 426 -3.74 12.91 20.26
C ALA A 426 -3.35 13.08 18.78
N PHE A 427 -3.05 14.30 18.34
CA PHE A 427 -2.17 14.51 17.19
C PHE A 427 -0.74 14.24 17.66
N ILE A 428 -0.07 13.28 17.06
CA ILE A 428 1.20 12.72 17.53
C ILE A 428 2.35 13.44 16.82
N PRO A 429 3.14 14.27 17.50
CA PRO A 429 4.34 14.85 16.89
C PRO A 429 5.31 13.76 16.41
N ALA A 430 6.04 14.03 15.34
CA ALA A 430 6.92 13.06 14.69
C ALA A 430 7.96 12.46 15.64
N HIS A 431 8.49 13.26 16.58
CA HIS A 431 9.46 12.77 17.59
C HIS A 431 8.87 11.75 18.58
N ARG A 432 7.54 11.73 18.77
CA ARG A 432 6.86 10.72 19.62
C ARG A 432 6.53 9.42 18.89
N LEU A 433 6.60 9.40 17.57
CA LEU A 433 6.51 8.21 16.74
C LEU A 433 7.63 8.27 15.69
N PRO A 434 8.90 8.12 16.15
CA PRO A 434 10.05 8.37 15.31
C PRO A 434 10.21 7.32 14.22
N THR A 435 10.42 7.79 12.99
CA THR A 435 10.77 6.97 11.83
C THR A 435 12.17 7.34 11.34
N VAL A 436 12.88 6.38 10.77
CA VAL A 436 14.16 6.56 10.10
C VAL A 436 14.11 5.89 8.74
N GLY A 437 14.48 6.63 7.72
CA GLY A 437 14.48 6.18 6.34
C GLY A 437 14.73 7.33 5.39
N SER A 438 14.99 7.04 4.14
CA SER A 438 15.10 8.06 3.10
C SER A 438 14.93 7.45 1.71
N TYR A 439 14.49 8.28 0.78
CA TYR A 439 14.43 7.95 -0.64
C TYR A 439 15.81 7.62 -1.21
N SER A 440 15.83 6.75 -2.22
CA SER A 440 17.08 6.45 -2.96
C SER A 440 17.41 7.51 -3.99
N ASN A 441 16.45 8.37 -4.37
CA ASN A 441 16.58 9.44 -5.36
C ASN A 441 17.23 8.95 -6.66
N THR A 442 16.74 7.86 -7.21
CA THR A 442 17.31 7.19 -8.38
C THR A 442 16.21 6.73 -9.34
N ASP A 443 16.52 6.72 -10.63
CA ASP A 443 15.76 6.10 -11.69
C ASP A 443 16.23 4.65 -11.98
N GLN A 444 17.29 4.18 -11.29
CA GLN A 444 17.92 2.88 -11.53
C GLN A 444 17.42 1.84 -10.52
N PRO A 445 16.62 0.82 -10.95
CA PRO A 445 16.08 -0.18 -10.03
C PRO A 445 17.13 -0.97 -9.25
N THR A 446 18.29 -1.23 -9.85
CA THR A 446 19.39 -1.94 -9.17
C THR A 446 20.07 -1.07 -8.10
N TYR A 447 20.17 0.24 -8.34
CA TYR A 447 20.68 1.16 -7.31
C TYR A 447 19.67 1.27 -6.15
N LEU A 448 18.37 1.39 -6.46
CA LEU A 448 17.29 1.36 -5.46
C LEU A 448 17.41 0.14 -4.53
N GLU A 449 17.54 -1.06 -5.11
CA GLU A 449 17.72 -2.32 -4.37
C GLU A 449 18.90 -2.23 -3.40
N ASN A 450 20.09 -1.92 -3.90
CA ASN A 450 21.30 -1.90 -3.10
C ASN A 450 21.26 -0.83 -2.00
N ASP A 451 20.74 0.35 -2.31
CA ASP A 451 20.63 1.46 -1.37
C ASP A 451 19.63 1.14 -0.24
N GLN A 452 18.45 0.63 -0.55
CA GLN A 452 17.45 0.29 0.48
C GLN A 452 17.89 -0.89 1.36
N LEU A 453 18.58 -1.90 0.82
CA LEU A 453 19.16 -2.99 1.62
C LEU A 453 20.32 -2.50 2.50
N THR A 454 21.13 -1.56 2.01
CA THR A 454 22.18 -0.93 2.81
C THR A 454 21.58 -0.11 3.95
N LYS A 455 20.56 0.71 3.67
CA LYS A 455 19.83 1.49 4.68
C LYS A 455 19.15 0.60 5.72
N LEU A 456 18.56 -0.52 5.30
CA LEU A 456 17.99 -1.49 6.21
C LEU A 456 19.02 -2.00 7.23
N SER A 457 20.20 -2.37 6.76
CA SER A 457 21.30 -2.84 7.62
C SER A 457 21.79 -1.76 8.56
N LEU A 458 21.87 -0.51 8.08
CA LEU A 458 22.40 0.64 8.82
C LEU A 458 21.40 1.14 9.87
N TYR A 459 20.15 1.31 9.50
CA TYR A 459 19.14 1.95 10.34
C TYR A 459 18.37 0.96 11.23
N ARG A 460 18.42 -0.33 10.88
CA ARG A 460 17.68 -1.37 11.59
C ARG A 460 18.57 -2.53 12.04
N PRO A 461 19.64 -2.27 12.81
CA PRO A 461 20.54 -3.34 13.30
C PRO A 461 19.88 -4.21 14.39
N SER A 462 18.78 -3.77 15.00
CA SER A 462 18.08 -4.52 16.05
C SER A 462 16.58 -4.24 16.07
N PRO A 463 15.75 -5.12 16.69
CA PRO A 463 14.33 -4.88 16.91
C PRO A 463 14.00 -3.62 17.74
N GLN A 464 14.94 -3.12 18.54
CA GLN A 464 14.80 -1.92 19.37
C GLN A 464 15.16 -0.63 18.64
N SER A 465 15.71 -0.71 17.42
CA SER A 465 15.95 0.47 16.60
C SER A 465 14.64 1.22 16.30
N PRO A 466 14.67 2.53 16.00
CA PRO A 466 13.49 3.28 15.56
C PRO A 466 12.78 2.60 14.40
N ILE A 467 11.52 2.92 14.18
CA ILE A 467 10.75 2.42 13.03
C ILE A 467 11.53 2.73 11.75
N HIS A 468 11.95 1.69 11.03
CA HIS A 468 12.63 1.86 9.74
C HIS A 468 11.61 1.87 8.60
N GLN A 469 11.59 2.97 7.86
CA GLN A 469 10.84 3.15 6.63
C GLN A 469 11.74 2.84 5.44
N SER A 470 11.49 1.73 4.78
CA SER A 470 12.16 1.33 3.53
C SER A 470 11.29 1.77 2.36
N THR A 471 11.79 2.72 1.56
CA THR A 471 11.02 3.38 0.50
C THR A 471 11.43 2.83 -0.86
N TRP A 472 10.52 2.08 -1.50
CA TRP A 472 10.74 1.42 -2.79
C TRP A 472 10.01 2.18 -3.90
N THR A 473 10.45 3.40 -4.14
CA THR A 473 9.97 4.29 -5.20
C THR A 473 11.10 4.65 -6.14
N ILE A 474 10.78 4.75 -7.43
CA ILE A 474 11.72 5.20 -8.47
C ILE A 474 11.45 6.66 -8.78
N THR A 475 12.49 7.47 -8.70
CA THR A 475 12.43 8.90 -9.01
C THR A 475 12.55 9.10 -10.52
N GLN A 476 11.56 9.73 -11.13
CA GLN A 476 11.64 10.11 -12.53
C GLN A 476 12.70 11.20 -12.75
N HIS A 477 13.63 10.96 -13.66
CA HIS A 477 14.56 11.99 -14.12
C HIS A 477 13.89 12.90 -15.14
N LEU A 478 13.50 14.08 -14.66
CA LEU A 478 12.95 15.15 -15.50
C LEU A 478 14.09 16.16 -15.81
N ALA A 479 15.00 15.76 -16.69
CA ALA A 479 16.19 16.54 -16.99
C ALA A 479 15.89 17.86 -17.72
N HIS A 480 14.74 17.95 -18.41
CA HIS A 480 14.34 19.11 -19.19
C HIS A 480 12.84 19.39 -19.06
N ILE A 481 12.41 20.66 -19.23
CA ILE A 481 11.00 21.06 -19.20
C ILE A 481 10.09 20.23 -20.14
N PRO A 482 10.52 19.88 -21.38
CA PRO A 482 9.76 18.97 -22.24
C PRO A 482 9.51 17.59 -21.64
N ASP A 483 10.46 17.05 -20.86
CA ASP A 483 10.35 15.75 -20.22
C ASP A 483 9.32 15.78 -19.09
N PHE A 484 9.15 16.95 -18.45
CA PHE A 484 8.14 17.14 -17.42
C PHE A 484 6.72 17.07 -17.98
N ALA A 485 6.52 17.61 -19.18
CA ALA A 485 5.21 17.60 -19.84
C ALA A 485 4.89 16.25 -20.52
N ASN A 486 5.92 15.45 -20.85
CA ASN A 486 5.75 14.15 -21.50
C ASN A 486 6.86 13.19 -21.05
N PRO A 487 6.82 12.69 -19.80
CA PRO A 487 7.80 11.73 -19.31
C PRO A 487 7.74 10.43 -20.11
N SER A 488 8.89 9.78 -20.27
CA SER A 488 8.98 8.50 -20.99
C SER A 488 8.28 7.36 -20.24
N THR A 489 8.14 7.49 -18.91
CA THR A 489 7.48 6.52 -18.02
C THR A 489 6.50 7.23 -17.10
N SER A 490 5.62 6.49 -16.46
CA SER A 490 4.76 6.99 -15.38
C SER A 490 5.27 6.49 -14.03
N ILE A 491 4.96 7.21 -12.94
CA ILE A 491 5.27 6.75 -11.57
C ILE A 491 4.68 5.35 -11.33
N ILE A 492 3.43 5.12 -11.78
CA ILE A 492 2.80 3.79 -11.70
C ILE A 492 3.57 2.74 -12.53
N GLY A 493 4.05 3.10 -13.73
CA GLY A 493 4.88 2.19 -14.54
C GLY A 493 6.24 1.91 -13.89
N ASP A 494 6.86 2.90 -13.27
CA ASP A 494 8.13 2.75 -12.56
C ASP A 494 7.97 1.92 -11.28
N ALA A 495 6.80 1.96 -10.62
CA ALA A 495 6.46 1.12 -9.48
C ALA A 495 6.56 -0.38 -9.80
N VAL A 496 6.22 -0.80 -11.03
CA VAL A 496 6.35 -2.20 -11.48
C VAL A 496 7.81 -2.68 -11.35
N ALA A 497 8.77 -1.86 -11.80
CA ALA A 497 10.19 -2.20 -11.70
C ALA A 497 10.69 -2.17 -10.25
N ALA A 498 10.20 -1.24 -9.42
CA ALA A 498 10.51 -1.18 -8.00
C ALA A 498 10.00 -2.42 -7.24
N HIS A 499 8.75 -2.85 -7.48
CA HIS A 499 8.14 -4.04 -6.87
C HIS A 499 8.89 -5.31 -7.25
N ARG A 500 9.30 -5.45 -8.51
CA ARG A 500 10.12 -6.60 -8.94
C ARG A 500 11.42 -6.67 -8.14
N LYS A 501 12.09 -5.53 -7.90
CA LYS A 501 13.29 -5.47 -7.08
C LYS A 501 13.00 -5.75 -5.61
N LEU A 502 11.93 -5.18 -5.06
CA LEU A 502 11.48 -5.43 -3.71
C LEU A 502 11.27 -6.94 -3.48
N PHE A 503 10.48 -7.60 -4.34
CA PHE A 503 10.10 -9.00 -4.15
C PHE A 503 11.28 -9.96 -4.26
N SER A 504 12.22 -9.70 -5.17
CA SER A 504 13.41 -10.55 -5.35
C SER A 504 14.51 -10.32 -4.31
N ALA A 505 14.60 -9.13 -3.74
CA ALA A 505 15.76 -8.69 -2.96
C ALA A 505 15.53 -8.69 -1.45
N ILE A 506 14.32 -8.39 -0.99
CA ILE A 506 14.08 -8.15 0.43
C ILE A 506 14.43 -9.36 1.30
N TRP A 507 14.22 -10.57 0.80
CA TRP A 507 14.54 -11.82 1.50
C TRP A 507 16.03 -11.98 1.79
N LYS A 508 16.89 -11.41 0.95
CA LYS A 508 18.35 -11.46 1.12
C LYS A 508 18.83 -10.62 2.30
N GLY A 509 18.10 -9.55 2.61
CA GLY A 509 18.43 -8.62 3.70
C GLY A 509 17.72 -8.91 5.03
N LEU A 510 16.71 -9.80 5.04
CA LEU A 510 15.91 -10.06 6.23
C LEU A 510 16.59 -11.05 7.20
N SER A 511 16.49 -10.72 8.48
CA SER A 511 16.83 -11.64 9.59
C SER A 511 15.85 -11.42 10.74
N SER A 512 15.91 -12.27 11.76
CA SER A 512 15.11 -12.08 12.98
C SER A 512 15.46 -10.78 13.75
N LYS A 513 16.55 -10.13 13.41
CA LYS A 513 17.00 -8.88 14.06
C LYS A 513 16.88 -7.67 13.14
N THR A 514 16.93 -7.87 11.82
CA THR A 514 17.01 -6.82 10.81
C THR A 514 15.86 -6.97 9.81
N TYR A 515 14.93 -6.00 9.79
CA TYR A 515 13.76 -5.97 8.91
C TYR A 515 13.16 -4.57 8.84
N PRO A 516 12.54 -4.17 7.73
CA PRO A 516 11.83 -2.90 7.68
C PRO A 516 10.54 -2.99 8.50
N ASN A 517 10.18 -1.90 9.18
CA ASN A 517 8.88 -1.77 9.83
C ASN A 517 7.82 -1.27 8.86
N LEU A 518 8.23 -0.39 7.96
CA LEU A 518 7.38 0.13 6.90
C LEU A 518 8.03 -0.22 5.56
N ILE A 519 7.27 -0.85 4.68
CA ILE A 519 7.60 -0.95 3.26
C ILE A 519 6.70 0.03 2.54
N GLU A 520 7.28 1.16 2.18
CA GLU A 520 6.60 2.23 1.49
C GLU A 520 6.79 2.10 -0.01
N VAL A 521 5.68 2.12 -0.75
CA VAL A 521 5.66 1.93 -2.20
C VAL A 521 4.72 2.89 -2.90
N ASP A 522 5.02 3.15 -4.17
CA ASP A 522 4.02 3.58 -5.14
C ASP A 522 3.16 2.39 -5.56
N ASP A 523 1.94 2.66 -5.99
CA ASP A 523 1.01 1.69 -6.59
C ASP A 523 0.77 0.41 -5.76
N ILE A 524 0.14 0.58 -4.60
CA ILE A 524 -0.38 -0.57 -3.85
C ILE A 524 -1.60 -1.11 -4.61
N HIS A 525 -1.44 -2.19 -5.36
CA HIS A 525 -2.49 -2.75 -6.23
C HIS A 525 -2.93 -4.17 -5.87
N ASP A 526 -2.28 -4.80 -4.87
CA ASP A 526 -2.62 -6.15 -4.41
C ASP A 526 -2.12 -6.42 -2.97
N ASN A 527 -2.48 -7.60 -2.42
CA ASN A 527 -2.12 -8.02 -1.08
C ASN A 527 -0.67 -8.55 -0.94
N GLN A 528 0.16 -8.48 -1.96
CA GLN A 528 1.45 -9.15 -1.99
C GLN A 528 2.43 -8.58 -0.97
N ILE A 529 2.45 -7.25 -0.80
CA ILE A 529 3.30 -6.59 0.21
C ILE A 529 2.86 -6.98 1.63
N ALA A 530 1.55 -7.04 1.88
CA ALA A 530 1.03 -7.51 3.16
C ALA A 530 1.37 -8.99 3.43
N ALA A 531 1.33 -9.83 2.40
CA ALA A 531 1.74 -11.23 2.50
C ALA A 531 3.23 -11.35 2.85
N LEU A 532 4.06 -10.57 2.18
CA LEU A 532 5.51 -10.52 2.39
C LEU A 532 5.88 -10.23 3.85
N LEU A 533 5.18 -9.32 4.50
CA LEU A 533 5.49 -8.89 5.87
C LEU A 533 4.98 -9.83 6.95
N LYS A 534 3.92 -10.59 6.69
CA LYS A 534 3.32 -11.52 7.66
C LYS A 534 4.11 -12.79 7.87
N THR A 535 4.86 -13.21 6.86
CA THR A 535 5.66 -14.44 6.93
C THR A 535 6.61 -14.44 8.11
N ARG A 536 7.00 -13.27 8.57
CA ARG A 536 7.89 -13.08 9.69
C ARG A 536 7.25 -13.31 11.07
N SER A 537 5.97 -12.97 11.25
CA SER A 537 5.28 -13.18 12.53
C SER A 537 5.18 -14.68 12.88
N VAL A 538 5.30 -15.57 11.88
CA VAL A 538 5.25 -17.03 12.05
C VAL A 538 6.64 -17.61 12.36
N GLU A 539 7.73 -17.00 11.89
CA GLU A 539 9.08 -17.50 12.14
C GLU A 539 9.57 -17.29 13.58
N ASP A 540 9.11 -16.25 14.24
CA ASP A 540 9.61 -15.89 15.59
C ASP A 540 8.99 -16.71 16.75
N THR A 541 7.91 -17.45 16.53
CA THR A 541 7.14 -18.02 17.63
C THR A 541 7.74 -19.29 18.28
N PRO A 542 8.38 -20.25 17.60
CA PRO A 542 8.94 -21.43 18.26
C PRO A 542 10.38 -21.25 18.76
N ARG A 543 11.21 -20.52 18.02
CA ARG A 543 12.66 -20.42 18.31
C ARG A 543 12.96 -19.45 19.46
N GLN A 544 12.25 -18.34 19.55
CA GLN A 544 12.41 -17.38 20.64
C GLN A 544 11.81 -17.89 21.95
N GLN A 545 10.72 -18.66 21.91
CA GLN A 545 10.22 -19.37 23.08
C GLN A 545 11.19 -20.46 23.56
N ALA A 546 11.83 -21.18 22.62
CA ALA A 546 12.85 -22.18 22.98
C ALA A 546 14.12 -21.51 23.55
N GLU A 547 14.56 -20.38 23.01
CA GLU A 547 15.72 -19.64 23.53
C GLU A 547 15.42 -18.94 24.87
N ARG A 548 14.20 -18.43 25.10
CA ARG A 548 13.74 -17.92 26.40
C ARG A 548 13.56 -19.06 27.42
N ASN A 549 13.09 -20.21 26.99
CA ASN A 549 12.94 -21.37 27.86
C ASN A 549 14.27 -22.12 28.06
N GLY A 550 15.19 -22.08 27.10
CA GLY A 550 16.54 -22.68 27.21
C GLY A 550 17.42 -22.00 28.27
N THR A 551 17.25 -20.71 28.50
CA THR A 551 17.90 -19.99 29.61
C THR A 551 17.33 -20.37 31.00
N ALA A 552 16.11 -20.89 31.06
CA ALA A 552 15.52 -21.43 32.29
C ALA A 552 15.97 -22.89 32.59
N TYR A 553 16.20 -23.70 31.53
CA TYR A 553 16.64 -25.10 31.71
C TYR A 553 18.13 -25.22 32.04
N ALA A 554 18.99 -24.37 31.54
CA ALA A 554 20.42 -24.38 31.83
C ALA A 554 20.76 -23.96 33.29
N LYS A 555 19.80 -23.48 34.06
CA LYS A 555 19.96 -23.11 35.48
C LYS A 555 19.57 -24.22 36.42
N PHE A 556 18.95 -25.30 35.93
CA PHE A 556 18.45 -26.40 36.78
C PHE A 556 19.35 -27.66 36.77
N GLU A 557 20.34 -27.76 35.86
CA GLU A 557 21.26 -28.91 35.81
C GLU A 557 22.64 -28.68 36.45
N ARG A 558 22.80 -27.64 37.28
CA ARG A 558 24.07 -27.36 38.00
C ARG A 558 23.96 -27.35 39.53
N THR A 559 23.02 -28.06 40.08
CA THR A 559 23.00 -28.33 41.53
C THR A 559 22.67 -29.79 41.72
N ASP A 560 23.63 -30.67 41.45
CA ASP A 560 23.85 -31.97 42.09
C ASP A 560 24.97 -32.69 41.34
N ALA A 561 26.24 -32.42 41.71
CA ALA A 561 27.38 -33.32 41.69
C ALA A 561 28.48 -32.79 42.61
#